data_0e80c460afbbc0ea12930028ef0ed997
#
_entry.id   0e80c460afbbc0ea12930028ef0ed997
#
_cell.length_a   1.000
_cell.length_b   1.000
_cell.length_c   1.000
_cell.angle_alpha   90.00
_cell.angle_beta   90.00
_cell.angle_gamma   90.00
#
_symmetry.space_group_name_H-M   'P 1'
#
loop_
_entity.id
_entity.type
_entity.pdbx_description
1 polymer ?
#
loop_
_entity_poly.entity_id
_entity_poly.type
_entity_poly.pdbx_seq_one_letter_code
_entity_poly.pdbx_strand_id
1 'polypeptide(L)'
;MLKKLGKKKYNVLFAEGVHENFDLLEEYPVEQWCGGKTRLISGNLRQLMRGQYYTIAQKTVFVFGGGQSEENNSYLEPDDEKSWIKELPTDEELEEGLRNLEQHGNEADFIISYEPPARMIEFIDIGKTSRNHINTYLDKVLDTAKFKMWYFGKRHINKLIPPRYRCIFDAVDVADDTR
;
A
#
# COMPACT_ATOMS: atom_id res chain seq x y z
N MET A 1 1.86 -11.81 -18.42
CA MET A 1 1.99 -12.09 -16.98
C MET A 1 0.65 -11.93 -16.24
N LEU A 2 -0.06 -10.81 -16.33
CA LEU A 2 -1.31 -10.50 -15.63
C LEU A 2 -2.42 -11.55 -15.84
N LYS A 3 -2.69 -11.94 -17.11
CA LYS A 3 -3.66 -13.00 -17.43
C LYS A 3 -3.36 -14.35 -16.74
N LYS A 4 -2.07 -14.67 -16.49
CA LYS A 4 -1.67 -15.90 -15.79
C LYS A 4 -2.00 -15.82 -14.30
N LEU A 5 -1.79 -14.66 -13.68
CA LEU A 5 -2.17 -14.40 -12.28
C LEU A 5 -3.69 -14.43 -12.10
N GLY A 6 -4.44 -13.79 -13.01
CA GLY A 6 -5.90 -13.78 -12.97
C GLY A 6 -6.57 -15.17 -13.12
N LYS A 7 -5.87 -16.17 -13.67
CA LYS A 7 -6.36 -17.55 -13.78
C LYS A 7 -6.13 -18.42 -12.55
N LYS A 8 -5.52 -17.89 -11.49
CA LYS A 8 -5.34 -18.64 -10.25
C LYS A 8 -6.69 -18.98 -9.61
N LYS A 9 -6.77 -20.08 -8.87
CA LYS A 9 -7.98 -20.51 -8.14
C LYS A 9 -8.24 -19.70 -6.86
N TYR A 10 -7.36 -18.80 -6.53
CA TYR A 10 -7.41 -17.89 -5.37
C TYR A 10 -7.26 -16.45 -5.84
N ASN A 11 -7.73 -15.51 -5.04
CA ASN A 11 -7.54 -14.09 -5.33
C ASN A 11 -6.05 -13.73 -5.22
N VAL A 12 -5.57 -12.98 -6.19
CA VAL A 12 -4.26 -12.33 -6.18
C VAL A 12 -4.53 -10.84 -6.05
N LEU A 13 -4.08 -10.26 -4.97
CA LEU A 13 -4.32 -8.87 -4.63
C LEU A 13 -2.98 -8.14 -4.55
N PHE A 14 -2.93 -6.91 -4.99
CA PHE A 14 -1.73 -6.09 -4.85
C PHE A 14 -2.09 -4.64 -4.55
N ALA A 15 -1.25 -3.97 -3.77
CA ALA A 15 -1.18 -2.53 -3.69
C ALA A 15 -0.06 -2.06 -4.63
N GLU A 16 -0.27 -0.98 -5.34
CA GLU A 16 0.76 -0.42 -6.23
C GLU A 16 1.96 0.10 -5.45
N GLY A 17 3.13 0.00 -6.08
CA GLY A 17 4.37 0.63 -5.62
C GLY A 17 4.67 1.93 -6.36
N VAL A 18 5.96 2.17 -6.60
CA VAL A 18 6.48 3.18 -7.54
C VAL A 18 6.78 2.51 -8.88
N HIS A 19 6.95 3.32 -9.95
CA HIS A 19 7.26 2.85 -11.31
C HIS A 19 6.20 1.93 -11.95
N GLU A 20 4.97 1.96 -11.46
CA GLU A 20 3.87 1.26 -12.10
C GLU A 20 3.41 2.02 -13.35
N ASN A 21 2.83 1.30 -14.31
CA ASN A 21 2.14 1.96 -15.42
C ASN A 21 0.75 2.44 -14.95
N PHE A 22 0.72 3.61 -14.29
CA PHE A 22 -0.50 4.18 -13.71
C PHE A 22 -1.57 4.48 -14.76
N ASP A 23 -1.18 4.92 -15.97
CA ASP A 23 -2.11 5.17 -17.06
C ASP A 23 -2.85 3.88 -17.44
N LEU A 24 -2.11 2.78 -17.56
CA LEU A 24 -2.73 1.48 -17.83
C LEU A 24 -3.59 1.00 -16.64
N LEU A 25 -3.17 1.24 -15.41
CA LEU A 25 -3.97 0.87 -14.24
C LEU A 25 -5.31 1.62 -14.23
N GLU A 26 -5.32 2.88 -14.62
CA GLU A 26 -6.53 3.72 -14.68
C GLU A 26 -7.53 3.27 -15.74
N GLU A 27 -7.10 2.57 -16.78
CA GLU A 27 -7.99 2.00 -17.81
C GLU A 27 -8.85 0.83 -17.27
N TYR A 28 -8.42 0.16 -16.19
CA TYR A 28 -9.19 -0.95 -15.62
C TYR A 28 -10.40 -0.46 -14.84
N PRO A 29 -11.54 -1.19 -14.92
CA PRO A 29 -12.76 -0.78 -14.25
C PRO A 29 -12.60 -0.80 -12.73
N VAL A 30 -13.11 0.24 -12.09
CA VAL A 30 -13.23 0.30 -10.63
C VAL A 30 -14.51 -0.40 -10.22
N GLU A 31 -14.43 -1.29 -9.25
CA GLU A 31 -15.57 -2.01 -8.69
C GLU A 31 -15.49 -2.07 -7.15
N GLN A 32 -16.62 -2.28 -6.51
CA GLN A 32 -16.68 -2.58 -5.06
C GLN A 32 -16.38 -4.05 -4.84
N TRP A 33 -15.44 -4.33 -3.98
CA TRP A 33 -15.06 -5.69 -3.61
C TRP A 33 -14.65 -5.77 -2.13
N CYS A 34 -15.27 -6.67 -1.38
CA CYS A 34 -14.98 -6.87 0.05
C CYS A 34 -15.01 -5.59 0.91
N GLY A 35 -15.86 -4.62 0.57
CA GLY A 35 -16.05 -3.38 1.33
C GLY A 35 -15.30 -2.17 0.80
N GLY A 36 -14.30 -2.34 -0.08
CA GLY A 36 -13.49 -1.26 -0.64
C GLY A 36 -13.52 -1.20 -2.16
N LYS A 37 -12.99 -0.11 -2.72
CA LYS A 37 -12.80 0.06 -4.17
C LYS A 37 -11.58 -0.74 -4.63
N THR A 38 -11.72 -1.47 -5.73
CA THR A 38 -10.64 -2.20 -6.40
C THR A 38 -10.67 -1.95 -7.89
N ARG A 39 -9.53 -2.17 -8.57
CA ARG A 39 -9.53 -2.29 -10.03
C ARG A 39 -9.43 -3.76 -10.42
N LEU A 40 -10.36 -4.22 -11.23
CA LEU A 40 -10.35 -5.59 -11.75
C LEU A 40 -9.38 -5.69 -12.94
N ILE A 41 -8.20 -6.22 -12.68
CA ILE A 41 -7.16 -6.33 -13.71
C ILE A 41 -7.40 -7.51 -14.65
N SER A 42 -7.65 -8.70 -14.10
CA SER A 42 -7.92 -9.90 -14.89
C SER A 42 -8.39 -11.06 -14.01
N GLY A 43 -9.60 -11.56 -14.19
CA GLY A 43 -10.10 -12.73 -13.45
C GLY A 43 -10.03 -12.54 -11.93
N ASN A 44 -9.16 -13.28 -11.25
CA ASN A 44 -8.98 -13.18 -9.80
C ASN A 44 -7.84 -12.23 -9.37
N LEU A 45 -7.30 -11.42 -10.29
CA LEU A 45 -6.27 -10.42 -10.01
C LEU A 45 -6.90 -9.04 -9.85
N ARG A 46 -6.69 -8.40 -8.69
CA ARG A 46 -7.19 -7.06 -8.36
C ARG A 46 -6.11 -6.18 -7.77
N GLN A 47 -6.16 -4.90 -8.13
CA GLN A 47 -5.48 -3.84 -7.39
C GLN A 47 -6.38 -3.42 -6.23
N LEU A 48 -5.83 -3.41 -5.03
CA LEU A 48 -6.42 -2.77 -3.87
C LEU A 48 -6.07 -1.29 -3.90
N MET A 49 -7.09 -0.41 -4.00
CA MET A 49 -6.85 1.01 -4.19
C MET A 49 -6.39 1.69 -2.89
N ARG A 50 -5.76 2.85 -3.02
CA ARG A 50 -5.25 3.64 -1.90
C ARG A 50 -6.35 4.06 -0.94
N GLY A 51 -6.04 4.05 0.35
CA GLY A 51 -6.94 4.52 1.39
C GLY A 51 -8.20 3.67 1.57
N GLN A 52 -8.25 2.47 0.98
CA GLN A 52 -9.44 1.62 1.05
C GLN A 52 -9.36 0.63 2.22
N TYR A 53 -10.54 0.26 2.69
CA TYR A 53 -10.73 -0.67 3.79
C TYR A 53 -11.49 -1.90 3.32
N TYR A 54 -10.98 -3.08 3.63
CA TYR A 54 -11.51 -4.35 3.13
C TYR A 54 -11.79 -5.31 4.28
N THR A 55 -12.80 -6.19 4.07
CA THR A 55 -13.00 -7.38 4.91
C THR A 55 -12.72 -8.62 4.08
N ILE A 56 -11.55 -9.22 4.25
CA ILE A 56 -11.07 -10.37 3.47
C ILE A 56 -10.90 -11.56 4.42
N ALA A 57 -11.58 -12.68 4.15
CA ALA A 57 -11.52 -13.88 4.98
C ALA A 57 -11.74 -13.59 6.49
N GLN A 58 -12.74 -12.77 6.80
CA GLN A 58 -13.10 -12.31 8.16
C GLN A 58 -12.02 -11.46 8.86
N LYS A 59 -11.03 -10.97 8.14
CA LYS A 59 -10.02 -10.02 8.61
C LYS A 59 -10.23 -8.67 7.97
N THR A 60 -10.01 -7.64 8.76
CA THR A 60 -10.09 -6.26 8.30
C THR A 60 -8.71 -5.77 7.88
N VAL A 61 -8.64 -5.17 6.70
CA VAL A 61 -7.37 -4.76 6.07
C VAL A 61 -7.50 -3.32 5.57
N PHE A 62 -6.69 -2.42 6.09
CA PHE A 62 -6.51 -1.10 5.51
C PHE A 62 -5.31 -1.11 4.56
N VAL A 63 -5.48 -0.55 3.35
CA VAL A 63 -4.45 -0.58 2.32
C VAL A 63 -4.10 0.84 1.85
N PHE A 64 -2.79 1.12 1.73
CA PHE A 64 -2.30 2.37 1.17
C PHE A 64 -1.08 2.12 0.27
N GLY A 65 -1.32 2.01 -1.03
CA GLY A 65 -0.28 1.90 -2.07
C GLY A 65 0.34 3.24 -2.44
N GLY A 66 1.21 3.20 -3.43
CA GLY A 66 1.94 4.36 -3.92
C GLY A 66 3.14 4.77 -3.06
N GLY A 67 4.00 5.56 -3.64
CA GLY A 67 5.23 5.99 -3.00
C GLY A 67 5.85 7.16 -3.73
N GLN A 68 7.00 7.60 -3.26
CA GLN A 68 7.84 8.56 -3.95
C GLN A 68 9.12 7.87 -4.41
N SER A 69 9.37 7.84 -5.72
CA SER A 69 10.64 7.34 -6.24
C SER A 69 11.80 8.23 -5.80
N GLU A 70 12.95 7.61 -5.55
CA GLU A 70 14.18 8.31 -5.10
C GLU A 70 15.07 8.73 -6.30
N GLU A 71 14.67 8.40 -7.51
CA GLU A 71 15.46 8.70 -8.71
C GLU A 71 15.41 10.19 -9.05
N ASN A 72 16.61 10.73 -9.34
CA ASN A 72 16.75 12.11 -9.81
C ASN A 72 16.11 12.23 -11.20
N ASN A 73 15.07 13.04 -11.32
CA ASN A 73 14.30 13.31 -12.54
C ASN A 73 15.11 13.93 -13.71
N SER A 74 16.45 13.99 -13.63
CA SER A 74 17.30 14.66 -14.61
C SER A 74 17.42 13.96 -15.96
N TYR A 75 16.84 12.77 -16.12
CA TYR A 75 16.90 11.97 -17.35
C TYR A 75 15.55 11.52 -17.89
N LEU A 76 14.43 12.02 -17.31
CA LEU A 76 13.10 11.63 -17.74
C LEU A 76 12.64 12.46 -18.93
N GLU A 77 12.03 11.80 -19.93
CA GLU A 77 11.30 12.50 -20.96
C GLU A 77 10.02 13.17 -20.35
N PRO A 78 9.56 14.31 -20.92
CA PRO A 78 8.41 15.04 -20.34
C PRO A 78 7.12 14.21 -20.16
N ASP A 79 6.93 13.15 -20.93
CA ASP A 79 5.78 12.26 -20.80
C ASP A 79 5.96 11.25 -19.65
N ASP A 80 7.17 10.85 -19.33
CA ASP A 80 7.47 10.01 -18.17
C ASP A 80 7.22 10.77 -16.86
N GLU A 81 7.54 12.07 -16.81
CA GLU A 81 7.33 12.92 -15.63
C GLU A 81 5.85 12.96 -15.20
N LYS A 82 4.90 12.99 -16.14
CA LYS A 82 3.46 12.96 -15.85
C LYS A 82 2.99 11.64 -15.26
N SER A 83 3.54 10.52 -15.71
CA SER A 83 3.22 9.20 -15.16
C SER A 83 3.74 9.05 -13.71
N TRP A 84 4.89 9.61 -13.42
CA TRP A 84 5.52 9.54 -12.09
C TRP A 84 4.81 10.40 -11.04
N ILE A 85 4.16 11.49 -11.46
CA ILE A 85 3.30 12.27 -10.55
C ILE A 85 2.19 11.40 -9.95
N LYS A 86 1.68 10.43 -10.69
CA LYS A 86 0.62 9.50 -10.24
C LYS A 86 1.08 8.47 -9.19
N GLU A 87 2.38 8.32 -8.99
CA GLU A 87 2.92 7.53 -7.87
C GLU A 87 2.52 8.14 -6.52
N LEU A 88 2.44 9.47 -6.47
CA LEU A 88 2.04 10.20 -5.29
C LEU A 88 0.52 10.17 -5.11
N PRO A 89 0.04 9.98 -3.89
CA PRO A 89 -1.38 10.12 -3.62
C PRO A 89 -1.83 11.57 -3.76
N THR A 90 -3.05 11.77 -4.22
CA THR A 90 -3.72 13.07 -4.17
C THR A 90 -4.19 13.39 -2.74
N ASP A 91 -4.48 14.67 -2.47
CA ASP A 91 -5.03 15.07 -1.18
C ASP A 91 -6.38 14.39 -0.91
N GLU A 92 -7.20 14.17 -1.95
CA GLU A 92 -8.47 13.45 -1.85
C GLU A 92 -8.27 11.99 -1.43
N GLU A 93 -7.27 11.30 -1.98
CA GLU A 93 -6.93 9.92 -1.60
C GLU A 93 -6.44 9.83 -0.15
N LEU A 94 -5.63 10.81 0.30
CA LEU A 94 -5.17 10.89 1.68
C LEU A 94 -6.34 11.10 2.65
N GLU A 95 -7.25 12.04 2.34
CA GLU A 95 -8.43 12.31 3.15
C GLU A 95 -9.43 11.14 3.12
N GLU A 96 -9.65 10.52 1.96
CA GLU A 96 -10.51 9.33 1.85
C GLU A 96 -9.99 8.20 2.74
N GLY A 97 -8.68 7.99 2.77
CA GLY A 97 -8.06 6.97 3.63
C GLY A 97 -8.34 7.20 5.11
N LEU A 98 -8.19 8.43 5.61
CA LEU A 98 -8.50 8.76 7.00
C LEU A 98 -10.00 8.60 7.30
N ARG A 99 -10.89 9.06 6.39
CA ARG A 99 -12.34 8.88 6.56
C ARG A 99 -12.74 7.41 6.60
N ASN A 100 -12.14 6.57 5.75
CA ASN A 100 -12.41 5.14 5.73
C ASN A 100 -11.97 4.47 7.05
N LEU A 101 -10.83 4.84 7.60
CA LEU A 101 -10.41 4.36 8.91
C LEU A 101 -11.38 4.81 10.02
N GLU A 102 -11.74 6.08 10.05
CA GLU A 102 -12.66 6.65 11.03
C GLU A 102 -14.03 5.96 11.00
N GLN A 103 -14.59 5.72 9.82
CA GLN A 103 -15.85 5.00 9.63
C GLN A 103 -15.81 3.56 10.17
N HIS A 104 -14.63 2.97 10.28
CA HIS A 104 -14.40 1.65 10.86
C HIS A 104 -13.84 1.71 12.29
N GLY A 105 -14.04 2.83 12.99
CA GLY A 105 -13.63 3.00 14.38
C GLY A 105 -12.12 3.11 14.57
N ASN A 106 -11.36 3.42 13.52
CA ASN A 106 -9.90 3.46 13.50
C ASN A 106 -9.27 2.11 13.92
N GLU A 107 -9.89 0.99 13.59
CA GLU A 107 -9.39 -0.35 13.92
C GLU A 107 -9.25 -1.19 12.65
N ALA A 108 -8.15 -1.92 12.51
CA ALA A 108 -7.93 -2.90 11.45
C ALA A 108 -7.11 -4.09 11.99
N ASP A 109 -7.36 -5.30 11.49
CA ASP A 109 -6.48 -6.41 11.81
C ASP A 109 -5.10 -6.17 11.20
N PHE A 110 -5.07 -5.78 9.93
CA PHE A 110 -3.84 -5.55 9.19
C PHE A 110 -3.84 -4.19 8.50
N ILE A 111 -2.66 -3.57 8.47
CA ILE A 111 -2.38 -2.44 7.58
C ILE A 111 -1.34 -2.91 6.57
N ILE A 112 -1.59 -2.63 5.29
CA ILE A 112 -0.67 -2.92 4.20
C ILE A 112 -0.37 -1.61 3.49
N SER A 113 0.90 -1.20 3.45
CA SER A 113 1.33 -0.03 2.70
C SER A 113 2.57 -0.31 1.87
N TYR A 114 2.80 0.48 0.83
CA TYR A 114 4.06 0.40 0.10
C TYR A 114 5.17 1.13 0.86
N GLU A 115 4.93 2.36 1.29
CA GLU A 115 5.84 3.13 2.14
C GLU A 115 5.68 2.77 3.62
N PRO A 116 6.75 2.85 4.43
CA PRO A 116 6.64 2.80 5.88
C PRO A 116 6.15 4.13 6.47
N PRO A 117 5.57 4.15 7.68
CA PRO A 117 5.47 5.36 8.49
C PRO A 117 6.85 5.99 8.71
N ALA A 118 6.92 7.34 8.80
CA ALA A 118 8.20 8.04 8.95
C ALA A 118 8.98 7.57 10.19
N ARG A 119 8.28 7.34 11.29
CA ARG A 119 8.88 6.82 12.54
C ARG A 119 9.50 5.44 12.43
N MET A 120 9.11 4.65 11.43
CA MET A 120 9.66 3.30 11.23
C MET A 120 10.95 3.31 10.39
N ILE A 121 11.25 4.39 9.68
CA ILE A 121 12.43 4.46 8.80
C ILE A 121 13.74 4.24 9.57
N GLU A 122 13.88 4.83 10.75
CA GLU A 122 15.09 4.69 11.57
C GLU A 122 15.33 3.24 12.05
N PHE A 123 14.27 2.47 12.25
CA PHE A 123 14.36 1.05 12.61
C PHE A 123 14.72 0.16 11.42
N ILE A 124 14.50 0.65 10.19
CA ILE A 124 14.76 -0.10 8.96
C ILE A 124 16.18 0.20 8.49
N ASP A 125 16.53 1.46 8.45
CA ASP A 125 17.71 2.00 7.75
C ASP A 125 18.42 2.99 8.69
N ILE A 126 19.36 2.49 9.50
CA ILE A 126 20.08 3.28 10.48
C ILE A 126 20.82 4.43 9.79
N GLY A 127 20.51 5.66 10.18
CA GLY A 127 21.15 6.86 9.65
C GLY A 127 20.45 7.48 8.43
N LYS A 128 19.40 6.89 7.88
CA LYS A 128 18.55 7.52 6.88
C LYS A 128 17.34 8.21 7.52
N THR A 129 17.28 9.52 7.37
CA THR A 129 16.18 10.36 7.90
C THR A 129 15.30 10.96 6.79
N SER A 130 15.54 10.57 5.53
CA SER A 130 14.73 11.07 4.43
C SER A 130 13.27 10.65 4.60
N ARG A 131 12.40 11.65 4.72
CA ARG A 131 10.95 11.50 4.90
C ARG A 131 10.25 12.20 3.75
N ASN A 132 9.22 11.59 3.23
CA ASN A 132 8.35 12.19 2.24
C ASN A 132 6.95 12.47 2.81
N HIS A 133 6.08 13.07 2.00
CA HIS A 133 4.72 13.41 2.39
C HIS A 133 3.89 12.17 2.79
N ILE A 134 4.09 11.03 2.07
CA ILE A 134 3.38 9.79 2.35
C ILE A 134 3.81 9.20 3.69
N ASN A 135 5.12 9.19 3.99
CA ASN A 135 5.62 8.73 5.29
C ASN A 135 5.00 9.53 6.44
N THR A 136 4.85 10.85 6.27
CA THR A 136 4.23 11.74 7.25
C THR A 136 2.73 11.47 7.41
N TYR A 137 2.04 11.21 6.29
CA TYR A 137 0.64 10.79 6.33
C TYR A 137 0.47 9.45 7.06
N LEU A 138 1.33 8.48 6.79
CA LEU A 138 1.30 7.18 7.46
C LEU A 138 1.63 7.29 8.96
N ASP A 139 2.36 8.31 9.40
CA ASP A 139 2.49 8.62 10.83
C ASP A 139 1.16 9.07 11.45
N LYS A 140 0.32 9.84 10.72
CA LYS A 140 -1.04 10.17 11.19
C LYS A 140 -1.92 8.92 11.32
N VAL A 141 -1.83 8.01 10.35
CA VAL A 141 -2.49 6.69 10.44
C VAL A 141 -2.00 5.93 11.66
N LEU A 142 -0.70 5.93 11.91
CA LEU A 142 -0.09 5.26 13.06
C LEU A 142 -0.57 5.84 14.41
N ASP A 143 -0.84 7.14 14.47
CA ASP A 143 -1.31 7.81 15.69
C ASP A 143 -2.79 7.52 15.98
N THR A 144 -3.58 7.23 14.96
CA THR A 144 -5.03 7.07 15.08
C THR A 144 -5.48 5.62 15.05
N ALA A 145 -4.82 4.77 14.23
CA ALA A 145 -5.28 3.41 14.00
C ALA A 145 -4.78 2.42 15.06
N LYS A 146 -5.67 1.54 15.48
CA LYS A 146 -5.35 0.31 16.22
C LYS A 146 -5.27 -0.85 15.24
N PHE A 147 -4.18 -1.61 15.29
CA PHE A 147 -3.96 -2.74 14.38
C PHE A 147 -3.13 -3.84 15.05
N LYS A 148 -3.22 -5.05 14.50
CA LYS A 148 -2.44 -6.21 14.95
C LYS A 148 -1.07 -6.25 14.31
N MET A 149 -1.01 -6.07 12.98
CA MET A 149 0.24 -6.08 12.23
C MET A 149 0.19 -5.07 11.09
N TRP A 150 1.29 -4.38 10.86
CA TRP A 150 1.50 -3.47 9.73
C TRP A 150 2.60 -4.01 8.82
N TYR A 151 2.23 -4.35 7.59
CA TYR A 151 3.15 -4.80 6.55
C TYR A 151 3.47 -3.65 5.60
N PHE A 152 4.74 -3.49 5.24
CA PHE A 152 5.15 -2.49 4.24
C PHE A 152 6.34 -2.99 3.41
N GLY A 153 6.49 -2.43 2.22
CA GLY A 153 7.53 -2.78 1.25
C GLY A 153 8.64 -1.74 1.13
N LYS A 154 8.97 -1.39 -0.11
CA LYS A 154 9.91 -0.36 -0.61
C LYS A 154 11.38 -0.52 -0.22
N ARG A 155 11.71 -0.96 0.99
CA ARG A 155 13.10 -0.92 1.51
C ARG A 155 13.96 -2.13 1.14
N HIS A 156 13.45 -3.02 0.30
CA HIS A 156 14.15 -4.19 -0.22
C HIS A 156 14.84 -5.05 0.86
N ILE A 157 14.22 -5.14 2.03
CA ILE A 157 14.68 -5.99 3.14
C ILE A 157 13.52 -6.73 3.78
N ASN A 158 13.82 -7.88 4.38
CA ASN A 158 12.89 -8.62 5.22
C ASN A 158 13.26 -8.37 6.68
N LYS A 159 12.44 -7.60 7.41
CA LYS A 159 12.73 -7.26 8.80
C LYS A 159 11.45 -7.22 9.64
N LEU A 160 11.45 -7.96 10.75
CA LEU A 160 10.46 -7.80 11.80
C LEU A 160 10.91 -6.67 12.73
N ILE A 161 10.03 -5.72 12.98
CA ILE A 161 10.21 -4.64 13.94
C ILE A 161 9.16 -4.84 15.03
N PRO A 162 9.55 -5.40 16.19
CA PRO A 162 8.59 -5.69 17.25
C PRO A 162 7.88 -4.41 17.75
N PRO A 163 6.62 -4.54 18.24
CA PRO A 163 5.89 -5.81 18.34
C PRO A 163 5.07 -6.17 17.09
N ARG A 164 4.85 -5.24 16.13
CA ARG A 164 3.78 -5.38 15.12
C ARG A 164 4.06 -4.75 13.76
N TYR A 165 5.33 -4.64 13.36
CA TYR A 165 5.68 -4.12 12.03
C TYR A 165 6.54 -5.12 11.28
N ARG A 166 6.27 -5.27 9.99
CA ARG A 166 6.99 -6.18 9.11
C ARG A 166 7.34 -5.51 7.78
N CYS A 167 8.63 -5.28 7.56
CA CYS A 167 9.13 -4.94 6.23
C CYS A 167 9.29 -6.23 5.42
N ILE A 168 8.71 -6.26 4.21
CA ILE A 168 8.73 -7.42 3.32
C ILE A 168 9.31 -7.03 1.97
N PHE A 169 10.20 -7.89 1.46
CA PHE A 169 10.79 -7.73 0.13
C PHE A 169 10.55 -8.98 -0.74
N ASP A 170 11.24 -10.07 -0.46
CA ASP A 170 11.18 -11.32 -1.23
C ASP A 170 10.65 -12.50 -0.39
N ALA A 171 10.41 -12.30 0.89
CA ALA A 171 9.81 -13.29 1.77
C ALA A 171 8.30 -13.38 1.57
N VAL A 172 7.76 -14.56 1.86
CA VAL A 172 6.31 -14.77 2.02
C VAL A 172 6.01 -14.88 3.50
N ASP A 173 5.06 -14.08 3.97
CA ASP A 173 4.58 -14.12 5.34
C ASP A 173 3.10 -14.53 5.39
N VAL A 174 2.69 -15.16 6.47
CA VAL A 174 1.29 -15.53 6.71
C VAL A 174 0.70 -14.52 7.66
N ALA A 175 -0.32 -13.79 7.18
CA ALA A 175 -1.06 -12.85 8.01
C ALA A 175 -2.11 -13.62 8.81
N ASP A 176 -1.73 -14.09 10.00
CA ASP A 176 -2.60 -14.76 10.96
C ASP A 176 -2.59 -14.06 12.33
N ASP A 177 -3.54 -14.44 13.20
CA ASP A 177 -3.70 -13.87 14.53
C ASP A 177 -2.79 -14.51 15.60
N THR A 178 -1.91 -15.42 15.23
CA THR A 178 -1.25 -16.35 16.18
C THR A 178 0.14 -15.93 16.59
N ARG A 179 0.55 -14.67 16.35
CA ARG A 179 1.87 -14.17 16.78
C ARG A 179 1.76 -12.97 17.69
#